data_ae727ee77a25f33b2c712408e2884f78
#
_entry.id   ae727ee77a25f33b2c712408e2884f78
#
_cell.length_a   1.000
_cell.length_b   1.000
_cell.length_c   1.000
_cell.angle_alpha   90.00
_cell.angle_beta   90.00
_cell.angle_gamma   90.00
#
_symmetry.space_group_name_H-M   'P 1'
#
loop_
_entity.id
_entity.type
_entity.pdbx_description
1 polymer ?
#
loop_
_entity_poly.entity_id
_entity_poly.type
_entity_poly.pdbx_seq_one_letter_code
_entity_poly.pdbx_strand_id
1 'polypeptide(L)'
;MDSKFKGEYSGTKSVSERHLIDQVNLQTYLNENLESFEEISSIEEFIGGQSNPTYLIKTPSKSYVLRRKPPGKLLKSAHAVDREYKVIAALNKTDVPVPKAYLHCEDESIIGTEFFLMSCVEGEVMWEPHIPKATNEERKKIYQSMNETIAKLHSVDHEKIG
;
A
#
# COMPACT_ATOMS: atom_id res chain seq x y z
N MET A 1 9.13 0.95 -19.39
CA MET A 1 8.15 0.13 -20.15
C MET A 1 6.81 0.82 -20.10
N ASP A 2 6.27 1.22 -21.24
CA ASP A 2 4.90 1.75 -21.29
C ASP A 2 3.94 0.59 -21.13
N SER A 3 3.27 0.54 -19.98
CA SER A 3 2.28 -0.47 -19.70
C SER A 3 1.04 -0.26 -20.56
N LYS A 4 0.61 -1.28 -21.29
CA LYS A 4 -0.61 -1.22 -22.12
C LYS A 4 -1.91 -1.04 -21.32
N PHE A 5 -1.85 -1.24 -19.99
CA PHE A 5 -3.00 -1.15 -19.07
C PHE A 5 -3.02 0.14 -18.23
N LYS A 6 -2.02 1.03 -18.40
CA LYS A 6 -1.93 2.27 -17.64
C LYS A 6 -3.18 3.13 -17.87
N GLY A 7 -3.96 3.33 -16.82
CA GLY A 7 -5.17 4.13 -16.82
C GLY A 7 -4.94 5.55 -16.29
N GLU A 8 -5.94 6.42 -16.44
CA GLU A 8 -5.94 7.83 -15.99
C GLU A 8 -5.69 8.00 -14.49
N TYR A 9 -6.04 6.99 -13.68
CA TYR A 9 -5.86 6.97 -12.22
C TYR A 9 -4.65 6.15 -11.76
N SER A 10 -3.71 5.86 -12.65
CA SER A 10 -2.49 5.09 -12.34
C SER A 10 -1.30 6.02 -12.16
N GLY A 11 -0.39 5.66 -11.25
CA GLY A 11 0.86 6.36 -11.01
C GLY A 11 0.82 7.27 -9.78
N THR A 12 1.81 8.14 -9.72
CA THR A 12 2.04 9.05 -8.61
C THR A 12 2.09 10.49 -9.08
N LYS A 13 1.93 11.41 -8.16
CA LYS A 13 2.03 12.87 -8.33
C LYS A 13 2.83 13.44 -7.16
N SER A 14 3.20 14.71 -7.25
CA SER A 14 3.75 15.45 -6.12
C SER A 14 2.74 15.45 -4.97
N VAL A 15 3.24 15.35 -3.73
CA VAL A 15 2.39 15.36 -2.54
C VAL A 15 1.64 16.69 -2.47
N SER A 16 0.32 16.63 -2.30
CA SER A 16 -0.52 17.81 -2.15
C SER A 16 -0.25 18.54 -0.84
N GLU A 17 -0.40 19.86 -0.79
CA GLU A 17 -0.10 20.69 0.41
C GLU A 17 -0.76 20.19 1.68
N ARG A 18 -2.03 19.78 1.62
CA ARG A 18 -2.76 19.22 2.76
C ARG A 18 -2.31 17.84 3.20
N HIS A 19 -1.50 17.17 2.40
CA HIS A 19 -1.01 15.81 2.64
C HIS A 19 0.50 15.76 2.84
N LEU A 20 1.14 16.91 3.02
CA LEU A 20 2.58 16.97 3.29
C LEU A 20 2.96 16.08 4.49
N ILE A 21 4.13 15.49 4.37
CA ILE A 21 4.74 14.64 5.39
C ILE A 21 6.05 15.32 5.82
N ASP A 22 6.30 15.36 7.13
CA ASP A 22 7.61 15.72 7.65
C ASP A 22 8.61 14.60 7.31
N GLN A 23 9.37 14.80 6.24
CA GLN A 23 10.32 13.81 5.75
C GLN A 23 11.47 13.58 6.75
N VAL A 24 11.88 14.60 7.51
CA VAL A 24 12.99 14.49 8.47
C VAL A 24 12.58 13.62 9.65
N ASN A 25 11.40 13.89 10.23
CA ASN A 25 10.89 13.07 11.31
C ASN A 25 10.59 11.64 10.85
N LEU A 26 9.99 11.47 9.66
CA LEU A 26 9.75 10.15 9.08
C LEU A 26 11.05 9.37 8.88
N GLN A 27 12.09 9.99 8.30
CA GLN A 27 13.40 9.37 8.08
C GLN A 27 14.01 8.88 9.40
N THR A 28 14.01 9.75 10.42
CA THR A 28 14.54 9.42 11.74
C THR A 28 13.81 8.21 12.33
N TYR A 29 12.49 8.25 12.33
CA TYR A 29 11.65 7.16 12.84
C TYR A 29 11.89 5.84 12.10
N LEU A 30 11.99 5.87 10.76
CA LEU A 30 12.20 4.66 9.96
C LEU A 30 13.61 4.07 10.17
N ASN A 31 14.63 4.92 10.37
CA ASN A 31 15.98 4.47 10.70
C ASN A 31 16.05 3.75 12.06
N GLU A 32 15.27 4.20 13.05
CA GLU A 32 15.22 3.61 14.38
C GLU A 32 14.44 2.29 14.44
N ASN A 33 13.46 2.12 13.54
CA ASN A 33 12.51 1.00 13.60
C ASN A 33 12.67 -0.05 12.49
N LEU A 34 13.52 0.21 11.47
CA LEU A 34 13.80 -0.72 10.38
C LEU A 34 15.30 -0.92 10.21
N GLU A 35 15.71 -2.18 10.22
CA GLU A 35 17.11 -2.52 9.94
C GLU A 35 17.50 -2.08 8.52
N SER A 36 18.63 -1.39 8.42
CA SER A 36 19.23 -0.96 7.15
C SER A 36 18.27 -0.16 6.26
N PHE A 37 17.41 0.68 6.87
CA PHE A 37 16.59 1.61 6.09
C PHE A 37 17.49 2.67 5.47
N GLU A 38 17.36 2.90 4.15
CA GLU A 38 18.17 3.85 3.41
C GLU A 38 17.55 5.26 3.44
N GLU A 39 18.33 6.27 3.06
CA GLU A 39 17.85 7.65 2.94
C GLU A 39 16.70 7.76 1.93
N ILE A 40 15.66 8.48 2.31
CA ILE A 40 14.49 8.75 1.45
C ILE A 40 14.91 9.68 0.32
N SER A 41 14.92 9.16 -0.89
CA SER A 41 15.23 9.93 -2.12
C SER A 41 14.04 10.77 -2.58
N SER A 42 12.82 10.25 -2.48
CA SER A 42 11.58 10.98 -2.79
C SER A 42 10.36 10.39 -2.11
N ILE A 43 9.35 11.26 -1.91
CA ILE A 43 8.00 10.90 -1.47
C ILE A 43 7.04 11.41 -2.53
N GLU A 44 6.21 10.51 -3.06
CA GLU A 44 5.19 10.81 -4.07
C GLU A 44 3.83 10.31 -3.57
N GLU A 45 2.75 11.00 -3.90
CA GLU A 45 1.39 10.58 -3.54
C GLU A 45 0.77 9.77 -4.69
N PHE A 46 0.16 8.61 -4.42
CA PHE A 46 -0.58 7.87 -5.43
C PHE A 46 -1.83 8.63 -5.88
N ILE A 47 -2.11 8.61 -7.20
CA ILE A 47 -3.26 9.30 -7.80
C ILE A 47 -4.57 8.63 -7.40
N GLY A 48 -4.58 7.30 -7.25
CA GLY A 48 -5.73 6.52 -6.82
C GLY A 48 -5.78 6.37 -5.29
N GLY A 49 -6.98 6.26 -4.73
CA GLY A 49 -7.18 6.05 -3.29
C GLY A 49 -7.74 7.29 -2.59
N GLN A 50 -9.06 7.37 -2.48
CA GLN A 50 -9.73 8.56 -1.94
C GLN A 50 -9.87 8.57 -0.41
N SER A 51 -9.76 7.40 0.25
CA SER A 51 -10.08 7.28 1.68
C SER A 51 -8.88 7.50 2.59
N ASN A 52 -7.75 6.90 2.29
CA ASN A 52 -6.52 7.00 3.08
C ASN A 52 -5.37 7.45 2.17
N PRO A 53 -4.72 8.59 2.44
CA PRO A 53 -3.56 9.02 1.67
C PRO A 53 -2.50 7.93 1.62
N THR A 54 -2.03 7.63 0.43
CA THR A 54 -1.06 6.57 0.17
C THR A 54 0.12 7.14 -0.61
N TYR A 55 1.32 6.82 -0.17
CA TYR A 55 2.56 7.40 -0.68
C TYR A 55 3.52 6.33 -1.15
N LEU A 56 4.22 6.62 -2.22
CA LEU A 56 5.40 5.89 -2.66
C LEU A 56 6.63 6.54 -2.03
N ILE A 57 7.33 5.80 -1.18
CA ILE A 57 8.61 6.20 -0.59
C ILE A 57 9.71 5.51 -1.40
N LYS A 58 10.59 6.27 -2.01
CA LYS A 58 11.74 5.75 -2.76
C LYS A 58 13.02 5.92 -1.98
N THR A 59 13.82 4.88 -1.93
CA THR A 59 15.21 4.89 -1.46
C THR A 59 16.12 4.48 -2.63
N PRO A 60 17.46 4.57 -2.51
CA PRO A 60 18.35 4.18 -3.59
C PRO A 60 18.15 2.76 -4.12
N SER A 61 17.85 1.80 -3.25
CA SER A 61 17.72 0.39 -3.66
C SER A 61 16.30 -0.16 -3.64
N LYS A 62 15.36 0.49 -2.93
CA LYS A 62 14.02 -0.05 -2.68
C LYS A 62 12.92 0.99 -2.77
N SER A 63 11.71 0.52 -2.98
CA SER A 63 10.49 1.32 -2.85
C SER A 63 9.57 0.72 -1.80
N TYR A 64 8.90 1.60 -1.05
CA TYR A 64 7.94 1.25 -0.02
C TYR A 64 6.63 1.99 -0.28
N VAL A 65 5.55 1.49 0.29
CA VAL A 65 4.26 2.16 0.32
C VAL A 65 3.95 2.53 1.76
N LEU A 66 3.76 3.82 2.01
CA LEU A 66 3.26 4.34 3.28
C LEU A 66 1.78 4.68 3.12
N ARG A 67 0.95 4.20 4.05
CA ARG A 67 -0.48 4.50 4.09
C ARG A 67 -0.85 5.06 5.45
N ARG A 68 -1.50 6.22 5.46
CA ARG A 68 -1.86 6.90 6.71
C ARG A 68 -3.34 7.28 6.79
N LYS A 69 -3.82 7.56 7.99
CA LYS A 69 -5.10 8.23 8.18
C LYS A 69 -5.07 9.62 7.55
N PRO A 70 -6.17 10.10 6.95
CA PRO A 70 -6.24 11.48 6.51
C PRO A 70 -6.17 12.43 7.71
N PRO A 71 -5.59 13.64 7.54
CA PRO A 71 -5.57 14.63 8.61
C PRO A 71 -6.97 15.16 8.91
N GLY A 72 -7.20 15.56 10.17
CA GLY A 72 -8.45 16.19 10.62
C GLY A 72 -9.32 15.28 11.48
N LYS A 73 -10.55 15.75 11.79
CA LYS A 73 -11.50 14.98 12.61
C LYS A 73 -12.13 13.87 11.78
N LEU A 74 -11.88 12.64 12.16
CA LEU A 74 -12.40 11.45 11.50
C LEU A 74 -13.59 10.87 12.29
N LEU A 75 -14.50 10.20 11.60
CA LEU A 75 -15.51 9.38 12.25
C LEU A 75 -14.84 8.20 12.98
N LYS A 76 -15.35 7.90 14.17
CA LYS A 76 -14.88 6.76 14.96
C LYS A 76 -15.06 5.48 14.12
N SER A 77 -14.04 4.71 13.90
CA SER A 77 -13.97 3.53 13.03
C SER A 77 -13.81 3.75 11.51
N ALA A 78 -13.86 4.98 11.02
CA ALA A 78 -13.46 5.26 9.64
C ALA A 78 -11.93 5.31 9.53
N HIS A 79 -11.40 4.97 8.35
CA HIS A 79 -9.96 5.09 8.05
C HIS A 79 -9.05 4.24 8.97
N ALA A 80 -9.48 3.04 9.32
CA ALA A 80 -8.78 2.16 10.26
C ALA A 80 -7.53 1.51 9.62
N VAL A 81 -6.44 2.27 9.51
CA VAL A 81 -5.14 1.80 8.97
C VAL A 81 -4.53 0.72 9.86
N ASP A 82 -4.81 0.72 11.16
CA ASP A 82 -4.42 -0.33 12.11
C ASP A 82 -5.01 -1.69 11.75
N ARG A 83 -6.28 -1.73 11.34
CA ARG A 83 -6.93 -2.97 10.88
C ARG A 83 -6.38 -3.45 9.56
N GLU A 84 -6.15 -2.53 8.62
CA GLU A 84 -5.51 -2.85 7.34
C GLU A 84 -4.13 -3.49 7.59
N TYR A 85 -3.29 -2.85 8.43
CA TYR A 85 -1.98 -3.38 8.79
C TYR A 85 -2.07 -4.77 9.43
N LYS A 86 -2.94 -4.95 10.44
CA LYS A 86 -3.11 -6.25 11.14
C LYS A 86 -3.47 -7.37 10.19
N VAL A 87 -4.40 -7.12 9.27
CA VAL A 87 -4.80 -8.12 8.26
C VAL A 87 -3.63 -8.47 7.34
N ILE A 88 -2.93 -7.46 6.79
CA ILE A 88 -1.78 -7.70 5.90
C ILE A 88 -0.67 -8.44 6.65
N ALA A 89 -0.34 -8.04 7.88
CA ALA A 89 0.70 -8.67 8.69
C ALA A 89 0.35 -10.12 9.05
N ALA A 90 -0.92 -10.41 9.34
CA ALA A 90 -1.40 -11.77 9.57
C ALA A 90 -1.28 -12.63 8.30
N LEU A 91 -1.71 -12.10 7.16
CA LEU A 91 -1.64 -12.79 5.87
C LEU A 91 -0.21 -12.99 5.36
N ASN A 92 0.77 -12.20 5.80
CA ASN A 92 2.19 -12.45 5.50
C ASN A 92 2.71 -13.80 6.01
N LYS A 93 1.96 -14.46 6.90
CA LYS A 93 2.28 -15.80 7.41
C LYS A 93 1.66 -16.93 6.56
N THR A 94 0.99 -16.58 5.47
CA THR A 94 0.24 -17.50 4.60
C THR A 94 0.76 -17.43 3.16
N ASP A 95 0.18 -18.21 2.26
CA ASP A 95 0.47 -18.18 0.83
C ASP A 95 -0.42 -17.22 0.03
N VAL A 96 -1.23 -16.39 0.71
CA VAL A 96 -2.00 -15.32 0.09
C VAL A 96 -1.04 -14.20 -0.35
N PRO A 97 -1.05 -13.79 -1.62
CA PRO A 97 -0.14 -12.76 -2.11
C PRO A 97 -0.58 -11.37 -1.63
N VAL A 98 0.06 -10.89 -0.57
CA VAL A 98 -0.12 -9.54 -0.01
C VAL A 98 1.23 -8.83 0.09
N PRO A 99 1.26 -7.49 0.12
CA PRO A 99 2.48 -6.76 0.40
C PRO A 99 3.09 -7.20 1.73
N LYS A 100 4.43 -7.17 1.84
CA LYS A 100 5.09 -7.38 3.14
C LYS A 100 4.81 -6.18 4.04
N ALA A 101 4.17 -6.41 5.18
CA ALA A 101 4.00 -5.41 6.24
C ALA A 101 5.34 -5.25 6.98
N TYR A 102 5.81 -4.01 7.15
CA TYR A 102 7.07 -3.73 7.84
C TYR A 102 6.83 -3.21 9.25
N LEU A 103 6.07 -2.14 9.40
CA LEU A 103 5.78 -1.53 10.68
C LEU A 103 4.42 -0.79 10.68
N HIS A 104 3.88 -0.58 11.87
CA HIS A 104 2.73 0.25 12.15
C HIS A 104 3.12 1.26 13.22
N CYS A 105 2.83 2.54 13.00
CA CYS A 105 3.11 3.63 13.89
C CYS A 105 1.81 4.29 14.35
N GLU A 106 1.54 4.22 15.64
CA GLU A 106 0.39 4.87 16.29
C GLU A 106 0.73 6.28 16.79
N ASP A 107 2.04 6.64 16.82
CA ASP A 107 2.50 7.94 17.28
C ASP A 107 2.27 9.02 16.21
N GLU A 108 1.23 9.82 16.44
CA GLU A 108 0.87 10.92 15.55
C GLU A 108 1.92 12.06 15.53
N SER A 109 2.84 12.12 16.50
CA SER A 109 3.88 13.16 16.55
C SER A 109 4.89 13.04 15.39
N ILE A 110 5.00 11.87 14.76
CA ILE A 110 5.97 11.60 13.69
C ILE A 110 5.58 12.32 12.39
N ILE A 111 4.36 12.07 11.89
CA ILE A 111 3.88 12.67 10.64
C ILE A 111 2.47 13.27 10.74
N GLY A 112 1.99 13.52 11.96
CA GLY A 112 0.69 14.12 12.22
C GLY A 112 -0.49 13.16 12.24
N THR A 113 -0.31 11.90 11.89
CA THR A 113 -1.38 10.87 11.89
C THR A 113 -0.77 9.48 11.97
N GLU A 114 -1.55 8.52 12.47
CA GLU A 114 -1.23 7.09 12.45
C GLU A 114 -0.99 6.59 11.01
N PHE A 115 0.00 5.72 10.83
CA PHE A 115 0.38 5.18 9.53
C PHE A 115 0.96 3.77 9.63
N PHE A 116 1.06 3.10 8.49
CA PHE A 116 1.86 1.89 8.36
C PHE A 116 2.70 1.88 7.08
N LEU A 117 3.74 1.07 7.09
CA LEU A 117 4.66 0.88 5.97
C LEU A 117 4.60 -0.55 5.47
N MET A 118 4.54 -0.71 4.15
CA MET A 118 4.56 -2.01 3.48
C MET A 118 5.45 -1.98 2.24
N SER A 119 5.75 -3.15 1.67
CA SER A 119 6.50 -3.23 0.41
C SER A 119 5.70 -2.62 -0.74
N CYS A 120 6.41 -1.99 -1.67
CA CYS A 120 5.83 -1.61 -2.95
C CYS A 120 5.73 -2.86 -3.84
N VAL A 121 4.53 -3.22 -4.23
CA VAL A 121 4.28 -4.29 -5.20
C VAL A 121 4.19 -3.66 -6.57
N GLU A 122 5.09 -4.06 -7.46
CA GLU A 122 5.05 -3.63 -8.85
C GLU A 122 3.91 -4.37 -9.58
N GLY A 123 3.15 -3.62 -10.37
CA GLY A 123 2.01 -4.18 -11.08
C GLY A 123 1.17 -3.12 -11.76
N GLU A 124 0.11 -3.56 -12.40
CA GLU A 124 -0.82 -2.73 -13.12
C GLU A 124 -2.21 -2.74 -12.47
N VAL A 125 -2.80 -1.57 -12.30
CA VAL A 125 -4.17 -1.43 -11.80
C VAL A 125 -5.14 -1.52 -12.98
N MET A 126 -5.98 -2.55 -12.96
CA MET A 126 -7.02 -2.76 -13.98
C MET A 126 -8.32 -2.13 -13.50
N TRP A 127 -8.58 -0.89 -13.94
CA TRP A 127 -9.76 -0.12 -13.53
C TRP A 127 -11.07 -0.63 -14.13
N GLU A 128 -10.98 -1.16 -15.36
CA GLU A 128 -12.16 -1.66 -16.06
C GLU A 128 -12.27 -3.19 -15.89
N PRO A 129 -13.36 -3.68 -15.27
CA PRO A 129 -13.50 -5.12 -15.01
C PRO A 129 -13.40 -6.00 -16.27
N HIS A 130 -13.88 -5.51 -17.42
CA HIS A 130 -13.81 -6.25 -18.67
C HIS A 130 -12.44 -6.24 -19.35
N ILE A 131 -11.46 -5.50 -18.79
CA ILE A 131 -10.06 -5.42 -19.22
C ILE A 131 -9.95 -5.27 -20.75
N PRO A 132 -10.38 -4.13 -21.34
CA PRO A 132 -10.60 -4.00 -22.78
C PRO A 132 -9.35 -4.16 -23.63
N LYS A 133 -8.17 -3.87 -23.05
CA LYS A 133 -6.86 -3.97 -23.72
C LYS A 133 -6.26 -5.39 -23.70
N ALA A 134 -6.87 -6.32 -22.96
CA ALA A 134 -6.41 -7.70 -22.88
C ALA A 134 -7.03 -8.56 -24.00
N THR A 135 -6.23 -9.47 -24.53
CA THR A 135 -6.75 -10.56 -25.36
C THR A 135 -7.63 -11.50 -24.54
N ASN A 136 -8.42 -12.35 -25.19
CA ASN A 136 -9.25 -13.34 -24.48
C ASN A 136 -8.42 -14.29 -23.60
N GLU A 137 -7.24 -14.67 -24.07
CA GLU A 137 -6.35 -15.56 -23.30
C GLU A 137 -5.72 -14.86 -22.10
N GLU A 138 -5.25 -13.62 -22.26
CA GLU A 138 -4.74 -12.81 -21.14
C GLU A 138 -5.83 -12.60 -20.10
N ARG A 139 -7.04 -12.23 -20.52
CA ARG A 139 -8.18 -12.02 -19.63
C ARG A 139 -8.53 -13.29 -18.86
N LYS A 140 -8.54 -14.45 -19.54
CA LYS A 140 -8.77 -15.75 -18.88
C LYS A 140 -7.72 -16.00 -17.78
N LYS A 141 -6.42 -15.79 -18.06
CA LYS A 141 -5.34 -15.97 -17.08
C LYS A 141 -5.48 -15.02 -15.90
N ILE A 142 -5.84 -13.76 -16.14
CA ILE A 142 -6.04 -12.76 -15.09
C ILE A 142 -7.18 -13.19 -14.16
N TYR A 143 -8.34 -13.54 -14.70
CA TYR A 143 -9.47 -13.99 -13.88
C TYR A 143 -9.20 -15.32 -13.17
N GLN A 144 -8.46 -16.22 -13.79
CA GLN A 144 -8.05 -17.45 -13.13
C GLN A 144 -7.14 -17.16 -11.92
N SER A 145 -6.15 -16.29 -12.09
CA SER A 145 -5.26 -15.88 -10.98
C SER A 145 -6.03 -15.17 -9.86
N MET A 146 -7.03 -14.32 -10.20
CA MET A 146 -7.91 -13.70 -9.20
C MET A 146 -8.68 -14.75 -8.41
N ASN A 147 -9.28 -15.73 -9.10
CA ASN A 147 -10.03 -16.81 -8.44
C ASN A 147 -9.15 -17.65 -7.54
N GLU A 148 -7.94 -17.99 -7.98
CA GLU A 148 -6.97 -18.72 -7.17
C GLU A 148 -6.59 -17.94 -5.90
N THR A 149 -6.38 -16.63 -6.02
CA THR A 149 -6.08 -15.75 -4.89
C THR A 149 -7.24 -15.67 -3.89
N ILE A 150 -8.48 -15.53 -4.38
CA ILE A 150 -9.68 -15.54 -3.53
C ILE A 150 -9.85 -16.90 -2.83
N ALA A 151 -9.63 -18.00 -3.55
CA ALA A 151 -9.70 -19.34 -2.96
C ALA A 151 -8.67 -19.53 -1.84
N LYS A 152 -7.44 -19.07 -2.03
CA LYS A 152 -6.40 -19.07 -0.99
C LYS A 152 -6.85 -18.27 0.23
N LEU A 153 -7.34 -17.04 0.02
CA LEU A 153 -7.81 -16.18 1.11
C LEU A 153 -8.95 -16.84 1.91
N HIS A 154 -9.92 -17.44 1.23
CA HIS A 154 -11.04 -18.16 1.89
C HIS A 154 -10.62 -19.43 2.59
N SER A 155 -9.45 -19.97 2.25
CA SER A 155 -8.90 -21.18 2.88
C SER A 155 -8.04 -20.88 4.10
N VAL A 156 -7.80 -19.58 4.40
CA VAL A 156 -7.02 -19.17 5.56
C VAL A 156 -7.78 -19.48 6.85
N ASP A 157 -7.12 -20.19 7.74
CA ASP A 157 -7.61 -20.42 9.10
C ASP A 157 -7.36 -19.17 9.94
N HIS A 158 -8.37 -18.30 10.03
CA HIS A 158 -8.28 -17.02 10.70
C HIS A 158 -8.02 -17.15 12.21
N GLU A 159 -8.42 -18.24 12.85
CA GLU A 159 -8.15 -18.48 14.28
C GLU A 159 -6.65 -18.73 14.54
N LYS A 160 -5.94 -19.28 13.55
CA LYS A 160 -4.50 -19.56 13.68
C LYS A 160 -3.61 -18.35 13.39
N ILE A 161 -4.06 -17.42 12.58
CA ILE A 161 -3.24 -16.26 12.20
C ILE A 161 -3.46 -15.02 13.08
N GLY A 162 -4.54 -14.94 13.86
CA GLY A 162 -4.85 -13.88 14.82
C GLY A 162 -5.84 -12.86 14.33
#